data_777b81d919958e23d80ddccd6c81af4e
#
_entry.id   777b81d919958e23d80ddccd6c81af4e
#
_cell.length_a   1.000
_cell.length_b   1.000
_cell.length_c   1.000
_cell.angle_alpha   90.00
_cell.angle_beta   90.00
_cell.angle_gamma   90.00
#
_symmetry.space_group_name_H-M   'P 1'
#
loop_
_entity.id
_entity.type
_entity.pdbx_description
1 polymer ?
#
loop_
_entity_poly.entity_id
_entity_poly.type
_entity_poly.pdbx_seq_one_letter_code
_entity_poly.pdbx_strand_id
1 'polypeptide(L)'
;MVLNFLLLGVSVSVHWTTIFLFLVFFVHSFLYLRKNLEGENITGYLIAGFFSVILIIFSIFIHEISHAIVAENFGFRITSAGINGAFAYVSNGLSINSIEPYKVILIAIAGPFSNFLLALIGMPIIYFLGHSLSGSSLRYFSMMNIRLGRINLWPILGLDGGLILNSLIKSALGSESWTSYIAYGISIIFIVYLIKKKKDRFELEHIVDKIP
;
A
#
# COMPACT_ATOMS: atom_id res chain seq x y z
N MET A 1 10.96 18.85 8.36
CA MET A 1 10.40 18.79 9.73
C MET A 1 9.82 17.40 9.94
N VAL A 2 10.18 16.74 11.03
CA VAL A 2 9.67 15.41 11.43
C VAL A 2 9.02 15.57 12.78
N LEU A 3 7.80 15.11 12.93
CA LEU A 3 7.13 15.01 14.23
C LEU A 3 7.46 13.63 14.82
N ASN A 4 8.14 13.62 15.97
CA ASN A 4 8.48 12.39 16.69
C ASN A 4 7.74 12.38 18.03
N PHE A 5 7.14 11.23 18.34
CA PHE A 5 6.48 11.00 19.64
C PHE A 5 6.59 9.53 20.04
N LEU A 6 6.37 9.25 21.30
CA LEU A 6 6.37 7.88 21.83
C LEU A 6 4.92 7.40 22.00
N LEU A 7 4.58 6.29 21.38
CA LEU A 7 3.27 5.64 21.51
C LEU A 7 3.45 4.20 21.98
N LEU A 8 2.96 3.88 23.17
CA LEU A 8 3.05 2.53 23.76
C LEU A 8 4.47 1.93 23.77
N GLY A 9 5.49 2.77 23.94
CA GLY A 9 6.89 2.35 23.95
C GLY A 9 7.54 2.24 22.56
N VAL A 10 6.78 2.53 21.48
CA VAL A 10 7.29 2.58 20.10
C VAL A 10 7.54 4.03 19.70
N SER A 11 8.72 4.31 19.16
CA SER A 11 9.04 5.63 18.59
C SER A 11 8.32 5.81 17.26
N VAL A 12 7.41 6.78 17.18
CA VAL A 12 6.64 7.08 15.97
C VAL A 12 7.14 8.37 15.33
N SER A 13 7.44 8.30 14.03
CA SER A 13 7.92 9.42 13.23
C SER A 13 6.97 9.74 12.07
N VAL A 14 6.48 10.97 12.01
CA VAL A 14 5.66 11.45 10.89
C VAL A 14 6.39 12.58 10.18
N HIS A 15 6.76 12.35 8.92
CA HIS A 15 7.44 13.35 8.12
C HIS A 15 6.41 14.31 7.49
N TRP A 16 6.76 15.60 7.37
CA TRP A 16 5.87 16.61 6.79
C TRP A 16 5.41 16.30 5.36
N THR A 17 6.20 15.53 4.61
CA THR A 17 5.82 15.08 3.25
C THR A 17 4.59 14.18 3.20
N THR A 18 4.14 13.64 4.35
CA THR A 18 2.89 12.88 4.46
C THR A 18 1.67 13.73 4.05
N ILE A 19 1.77 15.07 4.13
CA ILE A 19 0.71 15.96 3.66
C ILE A 19 0.46 15.82 2.14
N PHE A 20 1.50 15.53 1.36
CA PHE A 20 1.34 15.29 -0.08
C PHE A 20 0.56 14.00 -0.34
N LEU A 21 0.82 12.96 0.46
CA LEU A 21 0.05 11.72 0.38
C LEU A 21 -1.44 11.97 0.66
N PHE A 22 -1.73 12.75 1.72
CA PHE A 22 -3.08 13.18 2.04
C PHE A 22 -3.74 13.92 0.87
N LEU A 23 -3.06 14.92 0.30
CA LEU A 23 -3.57 15.72 -0.83
C LEU A 23 -3.82 14.86 -2.07
N VAL A 24 -2.91 13.96 -2.42
CA VAL A 24 -3.08 13.06 -3.56
C VAL A 24 -4.31 12.17 -3.38
N PHE A 25 -4.47 11.55 -2.22
CA PHE A 25 -5.66 10.72 -1.96
C PHE A 25 -6.94 11.54 -1.90
N PHE A 26 -6.88 12.77 -1.37
CA PHE A 26 -8.05 13.66 -1.33
C PHE A 26 -8.51 14.04 -2.73
N VAL A 27 -7.62 14.53 -3.58
CA VAL A 27 -7.95 14.88 -4.97
C VAL A 27 -8.46 13.65 -5.73
N HIS A 28 -7.78 12.52 -5.57
CA HIS A 28 -8.19 11.28 -6.25
C HIS A 28 -9.56 10.78 -5.77
N SER A 29 -9.86 10.83 -4.47
CA SER A 29 -11.16 10.43 -3.93
C SER A 29 -12.28 11.38 -4.36
N PHE A 30 -12.03 12.69 -4.33
CA PHE A 30 -12.97 13.70 -4.80
C PHE A 30 -13.33 13.50 -6.28
N LEU A 31 -12.33 13.32 -7.14
CA LEU A 31 -12.54 13.10 -8.57
C LEU A 31 -13.27 11.76 -8.83
N TYR A 32 -12.94 10.72 -8.08
CA TYR A 32 -13.63 9.44 -8.15
C TYR A 32 -15.11 9.58 -7.78
N LEU A 33 -15.43 10.23 -6.67
CA LEU A 33 -16.80 10.42 -6.20
C LEU A 33 -17.61 11.24 -7.20
N ARG A 34 -17.05 12.37 -7.68
CA ARG A 34 -17.70 13.23 -8.67
C ARG A 34 -17.98 12.52 -9.99
N LYS A 35 -17.12 11.58 -10.40
CA LYS A 35 -17.30 10.81 -11.63
C LYS A 35 -18.36 9.71 -11.50
N ASN A 36 -18.48 9.09 -10.31
CA ASN A 36 -19.27 7.87 -10.11
C ASN A 36 -20.60 8.11 -9.38
N LEU A 37 -20.87 9.34 -8.96
CA LEU A 37 -22.11 9.72 -8.28
C LEU A 37 -22.54 11.08 -8.81
N GLU A 38 -23.73 11.14 -9.41
CA GLU A 38 -24.31 12.36 -9.94
C GLU A 38 -25.33 12.97 -8.96
N GLY A 39 -25.59 14.28 -9.09
CA GLY A 39 -26.65 14.97 -8.35
C GLY A 39 -26.29 15.49 -6.97
N GLU A 40 -25.08 15.24 -6.49
CA GLU A 40 -24.61 15.76 -5.21
C GLU A 40 -24.03 17.18 -5.35
N ASN A 41 -24.11 17.96 -4.28
CA ASN A 41 -23.47 19.27 -4.24
C ASN A 41 -21.96 19.15 -3.97
N ILE A 42 -21.21 20.22 -4.28
CA ILE A 42 -19.75 20.25 -4.12
C ILE A 42 -19.32 19.98 -2.69
N THR A 43 -20.08 20.46 -1.71
CA THR A 43 -19.79 20.26 -0.28
C THR A 43 -19.89 18.80 0.11
N GLY A 44 -20.89 18.07 -0.41
CA GLY A 44 -21.04 16.64 -0.21
C GLY A 44 -19.82 15.86 -0.73
N TYR A 45 -19.34 16.15 -1.94
CA TYR A 45 -18.13 15.53 -2.48
C TYR A 45 -16.87 15.86 -1.68
N LEU A 46 -16.74 17.09 -1.17
CA LEU A 46 -15.58 17.48 -0.35
C LEU A 46 -15.55 16.72 1.00
N ILE A 47 -16.70 16.65 1.68
CA ILE A 47 -16.83 15.93 2.95
C ILE A 47 -16.58 14.43 2.74
N ALA A 48 -17.21 13.81 1.74
CA ALA A 48 -17.05 12.40 1.44
C ALA A 48 -15.62 12.08 0.98
N GLY A 49 -14.98 12.96 0.22
CA GLY A 49 -13.59 12.88 -0.18
C GLY A 49 -12.65 12.90 1.02
N PHE A 50 -12.85 13.83 1.94
CA PHE A 50 -12.08 13.91 3.19
C PHE A 50 -12.24 12.67 4.06
N PHE A 51 -13.48 12.18 4.24
CA PHE A 51 -13.75 10.95 4.96
C PHE A 51 -13.08 9.73 4.33
N SER A 52 -13.12 9.64 3.00
CA SER A 52 -12.43 8.58 2.25
C SER A 52 -10.93 8.56 2.51
N VAL A 53 -10.29 9.73 2.63
CA VAL A 53 -8.86 9.82 2.94
C VAL A 53 -8.57 9.31 4.36
N ILE A 54 -9.40 9.67 5.34
CA ILE A 54 -9.26 9.16 6.71
C ILE A 54 -9.31 7.63 6.72
N LEU A 55 -10.24 7.03 5.98
CA LEU A 55 -10.34 5.58 5.85
C LEU A 55 -9.10 4.96 5.19
N ILE A 56 -8.51 5.61 4.18
CA ILE A 56 -7.28 5.12 3.55
C ILE A 56 -6.08 5.22 4.49
N ILE A 57 -5.94 6.31 5.23
CA ILE A 57 -4.87 6.45 6.24
C ILE A 57 -5.01 5.36 7.31
N PHE A 58 -6.23 5.12 7.78
CA PHE A 58 -6.52 4.02 8.71
C PHE A 58 -6.13 2.66 8.12
N SER A 59 -6.41 2.43 6.83
CA SER A 59 -6.02 1.22 6.13
C SER A 59 -4.50 1.04 6.07
N ILE A 60 -3.74 2.09 5.79
CA ILE A 60 -2.27 2.06 5.80
C ILE A 60 -1.78 1.72 7.23
N PHE A 61 -2.39 2.29 8.25
CA PHE A 61 -2.04 1.98 9.63
C PHE A 61 -2.30 0.51 9.99
N ILE A 62 -3.44 -0.07 9.60
CA ILE A 62 -3.75 -1.49 9.78
C ILE A 62 -2.76 -2.38 9.03
N HIS A 63 -2.35 -1.99 7.82
CA HIS A 63 -1.33 -2.69 7.05
C HIS A 63 -0.01 -2.80 7.85
N GLU A 64 0.51 -1.69 8.37
CA GLU A 64 1.73 -1.67 9.17
C GLU A 64 1.60 -2.44 10.50
N ILE A 65 0.46 -2.30 11.18
CA ILE A 65 0.19 -3.07 12.40
C ILE A 65 0.18 -4.58 12.11
N SER A 66 -0.32 -4.99 10.94
CA SER A 66 -0.35 -6.41 10.58
C SER A 66 1.06 -7.00 10.46
N HIS A 67 2.01 -6.24 9.87
CA HIS A 67 3.43 -6.63 9.88
C HIS A 67 3.97 -6.73 11.32
N ALA A 68 3.65 -5.73 12.17
CA ALA A 68 4.10 -5.69 13.55
C ALA A 68 3.61 -6.89 14.35
N ILE A 69 2.31 -7.23 14.27
CA ILE A 69 1.71 -8.36 14.98
C ILE A 69 2.41 -9.68 14.61
N VAL A 70 2.63 -9.92 13.31
CA VAL A 70 3.30 -11.14 12.86
C VAL A 70 4.77 -11.15 13.28
N ALA A 71 5.47 -10.02 13.23
CA ALA A 71 6.84 -9.90 13.70
C ALA A 71 6.96 -10.18 15.19
N GLU A 72 6.08 -9.64 16.02
CA GLU A 72 6.06 -9.86 17.47
C GLU A 72 5.76 -11.32 17.83
N ASN A 73 4.89 -12.01 17.09
CA ASN A 73 4.64 -13.44 17.26
C ASN A 73 5.90 -14.30 16.99
N PHE A 74 6.84 -13.78 16.18
CA PHE A 74 8.16 -14.40 16.01
C PHE A 74 9.21 -13.94 17.03
N GLY A 75 8.82 -13.13 18.02
CA GLY A 75 9.69 -12.62 19.08
C GLY A 75 10.48 -11.35 18.66
N PHE A 76 10.14 -10.70 17.55
CA PHE A 76 10.76 -9.45 17.10
C PHE A 76 10.02 -8.24 17.70
N ARG A 77 10.58 -7.67 18.77
CA ARG A 77 10.00 -6.48 19.40
C ARG A 77 10.08 -5.27 18.48
N ILE A 78 8.95 -4.62 18.23
CA ILE A 78 8.89 -3.38 17.46
C ILE A 78 9.41 -2.21 18.29
N THR A 79 10.35 -1.45 17.72
CA THR A 79 10.99 -0.31 18.39
C THR A 79 10.64 1.03 17.76
N SER A 80 10.33 1.04 16.46
CA SER A 80 9.97 2.26 15.74
C SER A 80 8.97 1.99 14.63
N ALA A 81 8.17 3.00 14.34
CA ALA A 81 7.23 3.05 13.23
C ALA A 81 7.22 4.47 12.64
N GLY A 82 6.77 4.62 11.40
CA GLY A 82 6.66 5.97 10.85
C GLY A 82 6.05 6.03 9.47
N ILE A 83 5.78 7.26 9.04
CA ILE A 83 5.32 7.57 7.69
C ILE A 83 6.23 8.66 7.13
N ASN A 84 6.84 8.37 5.97
CA ASN A 84 7.71 9.30 5.26
C ASN A 84 7.26 9.40 3.79
N GLY A 85 6.61 10.50 3.44
CA GLY A 85 6.02 10.67 2.11
C GLY A 85 4.97 9.61 1.82
N ALA A 86 5.23 8.77 0.82
CA ALA A 86 4.34 7.69 0.39
C ALA A 86 4.64 6.34 1.08
N PHE A 87 5.65 6.27 1.94
CA PHE A 87 6.10 5.03 2.59
C PHE A 87 5.75 5.07 4.08
N ALA A 88 5.06 4.04 4.54
CA ALA A 88 4.95 3.70 5.94
C ALA A 88 5.94 2.57 6.27
N TYR A 89 6.34 2.44 7.53
CA TYR A 89 7.26 1.39 7.95
C TYR A 89 7.10 1.07 9.43
N VAL A 90 7.42 -0.17 9.75
CA VAL A 90 7.63 -0.67 11.12
C VAL A 90 9.01 -1.31 11.19
N SER A 91 9.74 -1.07 12.27
CA SER A 91 11.09 -1.58 12.44
C SER A 91 11.32 -2.15 13.83
N ASN A 92 12.06 -3.25 13.89
CA ASN A 92 12.53 -3.89 15.12
C ASN A 92 14.03 -3.62 15.40
N GLY A 93 14.66 -2.75 14.61
CA GLY A 93 16.08 -2.42 14.74
C GLY A 93 17.04 -3.53 14.29
N LEU A 94 16.56 -4.70 13.90
CA LEU A 94 17.39 -5.81 13.39
C LEU A 94 17.59 -5.69 11.87
N SER A 95 18.74 -6.17 11.41
CA SER A 95 18.94 -6.35 9.97
C SER A 95 18.03 -7.47 9.46
N ILE A 96 17.31 -7.21 8.37
CA ILE A 96 16.48 -8.23 7.71
C ILE A 96 17.27 -9.46 7.27
N ASN A 97 18.59 -9.29 7.10
CA ASN A 97 19.50 -10.38 6.73
C ASN A 97 19.77 -11.37 7.88
N SER A 98 19.50 -10.98 9.13
CA SER A 98 19.64 -11.84 10.31
C SER A 98 18.38 -12.64 10.63
N ILE A 99 17.28 -12.43 9.86
CA ILE A 99 16.00 -13.10 10.07
C ILE A 99 15.87 -14.24 9.05
N GLU A 100 15.37 -15.38 9.52
CA GLU A 100 15.12 -16.53 8.64
C GLU A 100 14.16 -16.16 7.50
N PRO A 101 14.44 -16.56 6.24
CA PRO A 101 13.69 -16.12 5.07
C PRO A 101 12.17 -16.36 5.17
N TYR A 102 11.73 -17.51 5.73
CA TYR A 102 10.31 -17.79 5.85
C TYR A 102 9.57 -16.83 6.81
N LYS A 103 10.24 -16.38 7.88
CA LYS A 103 9.66 -15.39 8.81
C LYS A 103 9.50 -14.04 8.11
N VAL A 104 10.50 -13.62 7.33
CA VAL A 104 10.40 -12.38 6.53
C VAL A 104 9.25 -12.46 5.54
N ILE A 105 9.05 -13.60 4.87
CA ILE A 105 7.94 -13.82 3.93
C ILE A 105 6.57 -13.68 4.65
N LEU A 106 6.40 -14.33 5.81
CA LEU A 106 5.16 -14.28 6.56
C LEU A 106 4.86 -12.87 7.10
N ILE A 107 5.89 -12.18 7.59
CA ILE A 107 5.76 -10.77 8.01
C ILE A 107 5.35 -9.91 6.80
N ALA A 108 6.05 -10.03 5.67
CA ALA A 108 5.79 -9.21 4.49
C ALA A 108 4.40 -9.45 3.84
N ILE A 109 3.84 -10.67 3.92
CA ILE A 109 2.49 -10.95 3.42
C ILE A 109 1.41 -10.35 4.31
N ALA A 110 1.65 -10.16 5.61
CA ALA A 110 0.63 -9.76 6.57
C ALA A 110 -0.02 -8.41 6.23
N GLY A 111 0.76 -7.41 5.80
CA GLY A 111 0.25 -6.10 5.39
C GLY A 111 -0.69 -6.17 4.18
N PRO A 112 -0.23 -6.67 3.02
CA PRO A 112 -1.10 -6.87 1.85
C PRO A 112 -2.34 -7.71 2.14
N PHE A 113 -2.21 -8.75 2.96
CA PHE A 113 -3.34 -9.59 3.37
C PHE A 113 -4.39 -8.77 4.13
N SER A 114 -3.99 -7.91 5.06
CA SER A 114 -4.91 -7.03 5.79
C SER A 114 -5.65 -6.06 4.86
N ASN A 115 -5.00 -5.54 3.82
CA ASN A 115 -5.67 -4.71 2.82
C ASN A 115 -6.76 -5.50 2.07
N PHE A 116 -6.50 -6.74 1.64
CA PHE A 116 -7.53 -7.55 0.99
C PHE A 116 -8.67 -7.90 1.94
N LEU A 117 -8.38 -8.14 3.21
CA LEU A 117 -9.40 -8.39 4.23
C LEU A 117 -10.29 -7.16 4.46
N LEU A 118 -9.71 -5.96 4.56
CA LEU A 118 -10.45 -4.70 4.68
C LEU A 118 -11.34 -4.45 3.46
N ALA A 119 -10.86 -4.74 2.25
CA ALA A 119 -11.66 -4.64 1.05
C ALA A 119 -12.84 -5.62 1.06
N LEU A 120 -12.60 -6.86 1.49
CA LEU A 120 -13.63 -7.90 1.59
C LEU A 120 -14.71 -7.54 2.62
N ILE A 121 -14.33 -7.04 3.79
CA ILE A 121 -15.26 -6.59 4.84
C ILE A 121 -16.12 -5.40 4.33
N GLY A 122 -15.56 -4.51 3.51
CA GLY A 122 -16.29 -3.40 2.93
C GLY A 122 -17.41 -3.80 1.96
N MET A 123 -17.28 -4.93 1.27
CA MET A 123 -18.21 -5.33 0.20
C MET A 123 -19.68 -5.52 0.67
N PRO A 124 -19.99 -6.24 1.75
CA PRO A 124 -21.36 -6.38 2.23
C PRO A 124 -21.97 -5.03 2.64
N ILE A 125 -21.18 -4.15 3.27
CA ILE A 125 -21.65 -2.83 3.71
C ILE A 125 -21.99 -1.96 2.50
N ILE A 126 -21.19 -2.03 1.43
CA ILE A 126 -21.45 -1.33 0.16
C ILE A 126 -22.82 -1.76 -0.42
N TYR A 127 -23.16 -3.04 -0.33
CA TYR A 127 -24.43 -3.55 -0.82
C TYR A 127 -25.63 -2.88 -0.11
N PHE A 128 -25.57 -2.71 1.21
CA PHE A 128 -26.62 -2.06 1.99
C PHE A 128 -26.67 -0.54 1.79
N LEU A 129 -25.53 0.12 1.57
CA LEU A 129 -25.47 1.57 1.38
C LEU A 129 -25.83 2.02 -0.04
N GLY A 130 -25.86 1.12 -1.02
CA GLY A 130 -26.27 1.38 -2.39
C GLY A 130 -25.47 2.50 -3.08
N HIS A 131 -26.15 3.26 -3.94
CA HIS A 131 -25.62 4.43 -4.66
C HIS A 131 -25.79 5.72 -3.84
N SER A 132 -25.09 5.81 -2.71
CA SER A 132 -25.03 6.99 -1.84
C SER A 132 -23.60 7.51 -1.75
N LEU A 133 -23.39 8.72 -1.18
CA LEU A 133 -22.07 9.25 -0.88
C LEU A 133 -21.28 8.29 0.01
N SER A 134 -21.88 7.75 1.07
CA SER A 134 -21.26 6.78 1.95
C SER A 134 -20.91 5.47 1.25
N GLY A 135 -21.84 4.94 0.44
CA GLY A 135 -21.62 3.74 -0.37
C GLY A 135 -20.49 3.93 -1.40
N SER A 136 -20.44 5.08 -2.05
CA SER A 136 -19.40 5.43 -3.02
C SER A 136 -18.03 5.64 -2.35
N SER A 137 -17.99 6.27 -1.17
CA SER A 137 -16.76 6.39 -0.35
C SER A 137 -16.23 5.03 0.05
N LEU A 138 -17.10 4.11 0.46
CA LEU A 138 -16.69 2.77 0.85
C LEU A 138 -16.26 1.91 -0.36
N ARG A 139 -16.88 2.10 -1.54
CA ARG A 139 -16.39 1.50 -2.81
C ARG A 139 -14.99 1.99 -3.13
N TYR A 140 -14.75 3.29 -3.01
CA TYR A 140 -13.43 3.87 -3.17
C TYR A 140 -12.42 3.26 -2.19
N PHE A 141 -12.75 3.17 -0.92
CA PHE A 141 -11.94 2.54 0.12
C PHE A 141 -11.58 1.09 -0.23
N SER A 142 -12.58 0.25 -0.58
CA SER A 142 -12.35 -1.16 -0.93
C SER A 142 -11.48 -1.29 -2.18
N MET A 143 -11.73 -0.48 -3.21
CA MET A 143 -10.91 -0.44 -4.42
C MET A 143 -9.45 -0.05 -4.10
N MET A 144 -9.25 0.95 -3.25
CA MET A 144 -7.91 1.39 -2.87
C MET A 144 -7.18 0.34 -2.03
N ASN A 145 -7.87 -0.37 -1.15
CA ASN A 145 -7.29 -1.49 -0.41
C ASN A 145 -6.82 -2.62 -1.34
N ILE A 146 -7.62 -3.00 -2.33
CA ILE A 146 -7.18 -3.98 -3.35
C ILE A 146 -5.94 -3.47 -4.10
N ARG A 147 -5.90 -2.20 -4.49
CA ARG A 147 -4.76 -1.60 -5.19
C ARG A 147 -3.51 -1.57 -4.31
N LEU A 148 -3.63 -1.13 -3.05
CA LEU A 148 -2.52 -1.08 -2.10
C LEU A 148 -1.95 -2.48 -1.85
N GLY A 149 -2.79 -3.48 -1.58
CA GLY A 149 -2.35 -4.86 -1.40
C GLY A 149 -1.64 -5.42 -2.64
N ARG A 150 -2.19 -5.17 -3.85
CA ARG A 150 -1.57 -5.63 -5.10
C ARG A 150 -0.24 -4.94 -5.41
N ILE A 151 -0.15 -3.62 -5.20
CA ILE A 151 1.08 -2.86 -5.45
C ILE A 151 2.17 -3.31 -4.48
N ASN A 152 1.83 -3.48 -3.19
CA ASN A 152 2.80 -3.95 -2.20
C ASN A 152 3.31 -5.38 -2.48
N LEU A 153 2.53 -6.22 -3.18
CA LEU A 153 2.99 -7.53 -3.62
C LEU A 153 3.84 -7.53 -4.91
N TRP A 154 4.07 -6.37 -5.54
CA TRP A 154 4.97 -6.32 -6.69
C TRP A 154 6.40 -6.66 -6.27
N PRO A 155 7.14 -7.42 -7.10
CA PRO A 155 8.52 -7.84 -6.81
C PRO A 155 9.51 -6.68 -7.00
N ILE A 156 9.25 -5.56 -6.33
CA ILE A 156 10.05 -4.34 -6.37
C ILE A 156 10.64 -4.12 -4.97
N LEU A 157 11.95 -3.99 -4.88
CA LEU A 157 12.62 -3.68 -3.63
C LEU A 157 12.11 -2.35 -3.06
N GLY A 158 11.84 -2.35 -1.76
CA GLY A 158 11.15 -1.26 -1.07
C GLY A 158 9.65 -1.50 -0.88
N LEU A 159 9.08 -2.53 -1.52
CA LEU A 159 7.72 -3.03 -1.28
C LEU A 159 7.79 -4.42 -0.62
N ASP A 160 6.68 -4.88 -0.04
CA ASP A 160 6.60 -6.20 0.61
C ASP A 160 6.93 -7.34 -0.36
N GLY A 161 6.45 -7.26 -1.61
CA GLY A 161 6.76 -8.23 -2.66
C GLY A 161 8.25 -8.30 -3.00
N GLY A 162 8.98 -7.19 -2.85
CA GLY A 162 10.44 -7.17 -2.97
C GLY A 162 11.13 -7.88 -1.82
N LEU A 163 10.62 -7.75 -0.58
CA LEU A 163 11.10 -8.51 0.58
C LEU A 163 10.83 -10.01 0.41
N ILE A 164 9.64 -10.37 -0.06
CA ILE A 164 9.27 -11.76 -0.38
C ILE A 164 10.22 -12.33 -1.43
N LEU A 165 10.41 -11.62 -2.55
CA LEU A 165 11.33 -12.03 -3.62
C LEU A 165 12.73 -12.27 -3.10
N ASN A 166 13.30 -11.31 -2.38
CA ASN A 166 14.65 -11.42 -1.83
C ASN A 166 14.78 -12.62 -0.86
N SER A 167 13.76 -12.85 -0.03
CA SER A 167 13.73 -13.97 0.90
C SER A 167 13.61 -15.32 0.22
N LEU A 168 12.82 -15.42 -0.87
CA LEU A 168 12.73 -16.63 -1.69
C LEU A 168 14.07 -16.95 -2.37
N ILE A 169 14.76 -15.96 -2.93
CA ILE A 169 16.08 -16.13 -3.54
C ILE A 169 17.10 -16.60 -2.51
N LYS A 170 17.11 -15.99 -1.31
CA LYS A 170 18.00 -16.41 -0.21
C LYS A 170 17.71 -17.83 0.28
N SER A 171 16.45 -18.21 0.34
CA SER A 171 16.04 -19.57 0.71
C SER A 171 16.52 -20.62 -0.30
N ALA A 172 16.51 -20.28 -1.59
CA ALA A 172 16.87 -21.19 -2.67
C ALA A 172 18.39 -21.30 -2.94
N LEU A 173 19.10 -20.17 -2.81
CA LEU A 173 20.50 -20.03 -3.24
C LEU A 173 21.47 -19.79 -2.09
N GLY A 174 20.99 -19.69 -0.85
CA GLY A 174 21.77 -19.31 0.32
C GLY A 174 21.69 -17.81 0.63
N SER A 175 22.12 -17.42 1.84
CA SER A 175 22.01 -16.03 2.32
C SER A 175 23.24 -15.18 2.01
N GLU A 176 23.94 -15.48 0.94
CA GLU A 176 25.09 -14.73 0.45
C GLU A 176 24.69 -13.31 0.00
N SER A 177 25.59 -12.35 0.13
CA SER A 177 25.31 -10.94 -0.24
C SER A 177 24.94 -10.77 -1.70
N TRP A 178 25.50 -11.59 -2.62
CA TRP A 178 25.23 -11.55 -4.05
C TRP A 178 23.79 -11.92 -4.42
N THR A 179 23.07 -12.70 -3.60
CA THR A 179 21.67 -13.08 -3.87
C THR A 179 20.74 -11.86 -3.89
N SER A 180 21.06 -10.83 -3.12
CA SER A 180 20.33 -9.56 -3.16
C SER A 180 20.46 -8.85 -4.49
N TYR A 181 21.60 -8.96 -5.20
CA TYR A 181 21.74 -8.37 -6.55
C TYR A 181 20.85 -9.03 -7.58
N ILE A 182 20.53 -10.32 -7.43
CA ILE A 182 19.52 -10.99 -8.28
C ILE A 182 18.15 -10.37 -8.05
N ALA A 183 17.75 -10.14 -6.79
CA ALA A 183 16.49 -9.48 -6.47
C ALA A 183 16.42 -8.04 -7.04
N TYR A 184 17.54 -7.28 -7.00
CA TYR A 184 17.65 -5.98 -7.65
C TYR A 184 17.45 -6.08 -9.17
N GLY A 185 18.13 -7.02 -9.82
CA GLY A 185 18.00 -7.25 -11.26
C GLY A 185 16.56 -7.57 -11.68
N ILE A 186 15.89 -8.48 -10.96
CA ILE A 186 14.49 -8.83 -11.22
C ILE A 186 13.58 -7.62 -11.02
N SER A 187 13.78 -6.84 -9.96
CA SER A 187 12.99 -5.62 -9.70
C SER A 187 13.13 -4.60 -10.82
N ILE A 188 14.34 -4.38 -11.34
CA ILE A 188 14.59 -3.47 -12.48
C ILE A 188 13.89 -3.99 -13.73
N ILE A 189 14.02 -5.27 -14.05
CA ILE A 189 13.36 -5.89 -15.21
C ILE A 189 11.84 -5.72 -15.10
N PHE A 190 11.27 -5.93 -13.92
CA PHE A 190 9.85 -5.77 -13.69
C PHE A 190 9.39 -4.32 -13.87
N ILE A 191 10.16 -3.34 -13.38
CA ILE A 191 9.87 -1.91 -13.57
C ILE A 191 9.90 -1.56 -15.07
N VAL A 192 10.93 -2.00 -15.80
CA VAL A 192 11.03 -1.76 -17.26
C VAL A 192 9.84 -2.39 -17.99
N TYR A 193 9.44 -3.61 -17.61
CA TYR A 193 8.25 -4.26 -18.16
C TYR A 193 6.97 -3.42 -17.93
N LEU A 194 6.78 -2.89 -16.73
CA LEU A 194 5.61 -2.04 -16.41
C LEU A 194 5.59 -0.76 -17.24
N ILE A 195 6.75 -0.11 -17.40
CA ILE A 195 6.89 1.11 -18.22
C ILE A 195 6.54 0.81 -19.68
N LYS A 196 7.10 -0.28 -20.24
CA LYS A 196 6.82 -0.70 -21.62
C LYS A 196 5.33 -1.01 -21.81
N LYS A 197 4.73 -1.80 -20.92
CA LYS A 197 3.30 -2.15 -20.99
C LYS A 197 2.39 -0.91 -20.93
N LYS A 198 2.75 0.10 -20.13
CA LYS A 198 2.01 1.37 -20.08
C LYS A 198 2.13 2.14 -21.39
N LYS A 199 3.32 2.17 -22.00
CA LYS A 199 3.56 2.82 -23.29
C LYS A 199 2.76 2.16 -24.40
N ASP A 200 2.83 0.82 -24.50
CA ASP A 200 2.11 0.04 -25.52
C ASP A 200 0.58 0.26 -25.42
N ARG A 201 0.04 0.34 -24.18
CA ARG A 201 -1.38 0.64 -23.97
C ARG A 201 -1.74 2.05 -24.44
N PHE A 202 -0.92 3.04 -24.14
CA PHE A 202 -1.13 4.43 -24.55
C PHE A 202 -1.12 4.56 -26.08
N GLU A 203 -0.20 3.87 -26.76
CA GLU A 203 -0.13 3.86 -28.24
C GLU A 203 -1.38 3.20 -28.86
N LEU A 204 -1.86 2.08 -28.27
CA LEU A 204 -3.09 1.41 -28.73
C LEU A 204 -4.34 2.29 -28.55
N GLU A 205 -4.49 2.94 -27.39
CA GLU A 205 -5.61 3.87 -27.14
C GLU A 205 -5.60 5.01 -28.18
N HIS A 206 -4.43 5.57 -28.47
CA HIS A 206 -4.28 6.65 -29.45
C HIS A 206 -4.54 6.22 -30.91
N ILE A 207 -4.33 4.94 -31.24
CA ILE A 207 -4.68 4.37 -32.56
C ILE A 207 -6.19 4.16 -32.66
N VAL A 208 -6.84 3.62 -31.59
CA VAL A 208 -8.28 3.38 -31.56
C VAL A 208 -9.05 4.69 -31.70
N ASP A 209 -8.62 5.75 -31.03
CA ASP A 209 -9.26 7.08 -31.11
C ASP A 209 -9.15 7.74 -32.50
N LYS A 210 -8.32 7.23 -33.40
CA LYS A 210 -8.14 7.72 -34.79
C LYS A 210 -8.90 6.90 -35.83
N ILE A 211 -9.56 5.82 -35.43
CA ILE A 211 -10.39 5.02 -36.32
C ILE A 211 -11.72 5.74 -36.46
N PRO A 212 -12.16 6.14 -37.67
CA PRO A 212 -13.37 6.89 -37.90
C PRO A 212 -14.65 6.07 -37.60
#